data_8eef772a5179fd3822b1de2b6a9788fe
#
_entry.id   8eef772a5179fd3822b1de2b6a9788fe
#
_cell.length_a   1.000
_cell.length_b   1.000
_cell.length_c   1.000
_cell.angle_alpha   90.00
_cell.angle_beta   90.00
_cell.angle_gamma   90.00
#
_symmetry.space_group_name_H-M   'P 1'
#
loop_
_entity.id
_entity.type
_entity.pdbx_description
1 polymer ?
#
loop_
_entity_poly.entity_id
_entity_poly.type
_entity_poly.pdbx_seq_one_letter_code
_entity_poly.pdbx_strand_id
1 'polypeptide(L)'
;PQASLSHWFAQRVQKFGDDLTGVKLIKTSGWKINSEIISLKNKIDFIIIDSPPHIETDAKAAIRAAHLVVVPMQPNPTDIWATKATVDICEEEGVNYKVLLNRVTPNSKLAEVARKQFNKIFKNTINNRVLFASSIQDGRSATEIQPKSAASNDIKAIIKELLHSLKALNKPHKKAA
;
A
#
# COMPACT_ATOMS: atom_id res chain seq x y z
N PRO A 1 -12.07 3.29 15.74
CA PRO A 1 -11.42 3.09 14.46
C PRO A 1 -10.27 4.08 14.34
N GLN A 2 -9.08 3.59 14.05
CA GLN A 2 -7.88 4.41 13.96
C GLN A 2 -7.95 5.27 12.69
N ALA A 3 -8.28 6.54 12.84
CA ALA A 3 -8.32 7.51 11.74
C ALA A 3 -6.92 8.06 11.40
N SER A 4 -5.87 7.23 11.46
CA SER A 4 -4.47 7.65 11.33
C SER A 4 -4.18 8.42 10.04
N LEU A 5 -4.71 7.95 8.91
CA LEU A 5 -4.57 8.64 7.63
C LEU A 5 -5.27 10.01 7.64
N SER A 6 -6.44 10.10 8.27
CA SER A 6 -7.18 11.37 8.41
C SER A 6 -6.44 12.37 9.30
N HIS A 7 -5.82 11.91 10.39
CA HIS A 7 -4.99 12.76 11.24
C HIS A 7 -3.75 13.25 10.49
N TRP A 8 -3.05 12.35 9.79
CA TRP A 8 -1.92 12.73 8.95
C TRP A 8 -2.31 13.76 7.89
N PHE A 9 -3.45 13.56 7.22
CA PHE A 9 -3.94 14.50 6.21
C PHE A 9 -4.28 15.87 6.80
N ALA A 10 -4.92 15.92 7.99
CA ALA A 10 -5.20 17.17 8.68
C ALA A 10 -3.91 17.95 9.01
N GLN A 11 -2.87 17.27 9.52
CA GLN A 11 -1.57 17.90 9.75
C GLN A 11 -0.95 18.41 8.44
N ARG A 12 -1.12 17.68 7.35
CA ARG A 12 -0.65 18.06 6.02
C ARG A 12 -1.34 19.33 5.52
N VAL A 13 -2.66 19.39 5.63
CA VAL A 13 -3.44 20.59 5.28
C VAL A 13 -3.04 21.81 6.13
N GLN A 14 -2.87 21.62 7.43
CA GLN A 14 -2.41 22.69 8.32
C GLN A 14 -1.03 23.21 7.91
N LYS A 15 -0.14 22.35 7.43
CA LYS A 15 1.23 22.71 7.08
C LYS A 15 1.36 23.39 5.71
N PHE A 16 0.64 22.91 4.70
CA PHE A 16 0.82 23.28 3.32
C PHE A 16 -0.34 24.12 2.75
N GLY A 17 -1.47 24.16 3.42
CA GLY A 17 -2.74 24.63 2.86
C GLY A 17 -3.43 23.55 2.02
N ASP A 18 -4.72 23.67 1.84
CA ASP A 18 -5.57 22.63 1.21
C ASP A 18 -5.18 22.36 -0.24
N ASP A 19 -4.89 23.42 -1.01
CA ASP A 19 -4.55 23.34 -2.43
C ASP A 19 -3.15 22.78 -2.72
N LEU A 20 -2.25 22.78 -1.73
CA LEU A 20 -0.83 22.40 -1.90
C LEU A 20 -0.48 21.05 -1.26
N THR A 21 -1.46 20.28 -0.80
CA THR A 21 -1.20 18.98 -0.17
C THR A 21 -0.61 17.95 -1.13
N GLY A 22 -0.85 18.08 -2.43
CA GLY A 22 -0.47 17.10 -3.46
C GLY A 22 -1.24 15.77 -3.36
N VAL A 23 -2.21 15.67 -2.43
CA VAL A 23 -3.02 14.47 -2.14
C VAL A 23 -4.45 14.92 -1.87
N LYS A 24 -5.42 14.20 -2.42
CA LYS A 24 -6.84 14.37 -2.09
C LYS A 24 -7.30 13.20 -1.22
N LEU A 25 -7.81 13.49 -0.03
CA LEU A 25 -8.40 12.47 0.84
C LEU A 25 -9.91 12.40 0.64
N ILE A 26 -10.43 11.19 0.34
CA ILE A 26 -11.85 10.92 0.23
C ILE A 26 -12.21 9.83 1.24
N LYS A 27 -13.18 10.10 2.09
CA LYS A 27 -13.76 9.10 3.00
C LYS A 27 -15.00 8.52 2.34
N THR A 28 -15.01 7.21 2.14
CA THR A 28 -16.12 6.50 1.50
C THR A 28 -16.37 5.16 2.18
N SER A 29 -17.52 4.55 1.90
CA SER A 29 -17.84 3.18 2.31
C SER A 29 -17.60 2.21 1.16
N GLY A 30 -17.43 0.92 1.46
CA GLY A 30 -17.09 -0.10 0.46
C GLY A 30 -18.02 -0.11 -0.76
N TRP A 31 -19.33 0.02 -0.55
CA TRP A 31 -20.31 0.03 -1.64
C TRP A 31 -20.24 1.24 -2.58
N LYS A 32 -19.60 2.35 -2.14
CA LYS A 32 -19.40 3.56 -2.96
C LYS A 32 -18.03 3.60 -3.67
N ILE A 33 -17.11 2.70 -3.37
CA ILE A 33 -15.74 2.73 -3.90
C ILE A 33 -15.74 2.84 -5.43
N ASN A 34 -16.52 2.01 -6.12
CA ASN A 34 -16.54 2.01 -7.57
C ASN A 34 -17.05 3.34 -8.19
N SER A 35 -18.09 3.94 -7.59
CA SER A 35 -18.60 5.23 -8.06
C SER A 35 -17.59 6.35 -7.85
N GLU A 36 -16.87 6.35 -6.72
CA GLU A 36 -15.77 7.29 -6.46
C GLU A 36 -14.63 7.13 -7.47
N ILE A 37 -14.19 5.91 -7.73
CA ILE A 37 -13.14 5.63 -8.72
C ILE A 37 -13.54 6.15 -10.10
N ILE A 38 -14.78 5.89 -10.54
CA ILE A 38 -15.30 6.36 -11.83
C ILE A 38 -15.28 7.90 -11.88
N SER A 39 -15.68 8.59 -10.81
CA SER A 39 -15.69 10.06 -10.74
C SER A 39 -14.30 10.70 -10.84
N LEU A 40 -13.26 9.95 -10.44
CA LEU A 40 -11.87 10.36 -10.40
C LEU A 40 -11.09 9.96 -11.65
N LYS A 41 -11.63 9.06 -12.45
CA LYS A 41 -10.98 8.55 -13.67
C LYS A 41 -10.59 9.72 -14.58
N ASN A 42 -9.37 9.69 -15.08
CA ASN A 42 -8.76 10.73 -15.92
C ASN A 42 -8.47 12.09 -15.22
N LYS A 43 -8.68 12.18 -13.90
CA LYS A 43 -8.40 13.40 -13.12
C LYS A 43 -7.20 13.22 -12.19
N ILE A 44 -6.83 12.00 -11.89
CA ILE A 44 -5.75 11.63 -10.96
C ILE A 44 -4.95 10.47 -11.54
N ASP A 45 -3.63 10.45 -11.26
CA ASP A 45 -2.72 9.42 -11.75
C ASP A 45 -2.88 8.11 -10.96
N PHE A 46 -3.06 8.20 -9.63
CA PHE A 46 -3.15 7.05 -8.73
C PHE A 46 -4.25 7.22 -7.70
N ILE A 47 -4.98 6.14 -7.44
CA ILE A 47 -5.92 6.01 -6.31
C ILE A 47 -5.36 4.95 -5.38
N ILE A 48 -5.14 5.32 -4.11
CA ILE A 48 -4.75 4.39 -3.05
C ILE A 48 -5.97 4.18 -2.17
N ILE A 49 -6.39 2.91 -2.04
CA ILE A 49 -7.52 2.52 -1.20
C ILE A 49 -6.95 1.97 0.10
N ASP A 50 -7.15 2.70 1.20
CA ASP A 50 -6.83 2.24 2.56
C ASP A 50 -8.09 1.63 3.18
N SER A 51 -8.09 0.31 3.38
CA SER A 51 -9.23 -0.44 3.87
C SER A 51 -9.04 -0.86 5.34
N PRO A 52 -10.10 -0.81 6.17
CA PRO A 52 -10.03 -1.30 7.54
C PRO A 52 -9.83 -2.83 7.57
N PRO A 53 -9.08 -3.36 8.56
CA PRO A 53 -8.67 -4.76 8.58
C PRO A 53 -9.78 -5.78 8.89
N HIS A 54 -11.01 -5.36 9.24
CA HIS A 54 -11.99 -6.23 9.88
C HIS A 54 -13.41 -6.22 9.29
N ILE A 55 -13.66 -5.59 8.16
CA ILE A 55 -14.99 -5.60 7.52
C ILE A 55 -14.85 -6.38 6.21
N GLU A 56 -15.17 -7.68 6.23
CA GLU A 56 -15.03 -8.57 5.08
C GLU A 56 -15.65 -8.02 3.79
N THR A 57 -16.86 -7.45 3.88
CA THR A 57 -17.57 -6.88 2.74
C THR A 57 -16.87 -5.67 2.15
N ASP A 58 -16.39 -4.74 2.99
CA ASP A 58 -15.69 -3.52 2.53
C ASP A 58 -14.30 -3.86 2.01
N ALA A 59 -13.60 -4.82 2.64
CA ALA A 59 -12.31 -5.31 2.19
C ALA A 59 -12.41 -6.00 0.82
N LYS A 60 -13.40 -6.86 0.61
CA LYS A 60 -13.65 -7.51 -0.69
C LYS A 60 -14.01 -6.49 -1.77
N ALA A 61 -14.81 -5.47 -1.46
CA ALA A 61 -15.12 -4.40 -2.40
C ALA A 61 -13.87 -3.60 -2.80
N ALA A 62 -12.99 -3.28 -1.84
CA ALA A 62 -11.72 -2.61 -2.10
C ALA A 62 -10.76 -3.47 -2.96
N ILE A 63 -10.67 -4.77 -2.65
CA ILE A 63 -9.87 -5.74 -3.41
C ILE A 63 -10.34 -5.80 -4.86
N ARG A 64 -11.65 -5.98 -5.09
CA ARG A 64 -12.24 -6.05 -6.43
C ARG A 64 -12.04 -4.78 -7.26
N ALA A 65 -11.97 -3.62 -6.61
CA ALA A 65 -11.78 -2.33 -7.26
C ALA A 65 -10.31 -2.04 -7.60
N ALA A 66 -9.36 -2.78 -7.06
CA ALA A 66 -7.94 -2.53 -7.20
C ALA A 66 -7.34 -3.21 -8.45
N HIS A 67 -6.40 -2.54 -9.13
CA HIS A 67 -5.57 -3.18 -10.16
C HIS A 67 -4.46 -4.05 -9.53
N LEU A 68 -4.01 -3.69 -8.35
CA LEU A 68 -2.99 -4.41 -7.59
C LEU A 68 -3.23 -4.19 -6.10
N VAL A 69 -3.32 -5.26 -5.35
CA VAL A 69 -3.38 -5.24 -3.88
C VAL A 69 -1.96 -5.36 -3.31
N VAL A 70 -1.55 -4.38 -2.53
CA VAL A 70 -0.32 -4.48 -1.75
C VAL A 70 -0.69 -4.94 -0.35
N VAL A 71 -0.15 -6.06 0.10
CA VAL A 71 -0.42 -6.63 1.42
C VAL A 71 0.80 -6.42 2.32
N PRO A 72 0.82 -5.37 3.16
CA PRO A 72 1.92 -5.13 4.08
C PRO A 72 1.89 -6.15 5.21
N MET A 73 3.06 -6.70 5.55
CA MET A 73 3.23 -7.73 6.56
C MET A 73 4.52 -7.52 7.35
N GLN A 74 4.46 -7.59 8.67
CA GLN A 74 5.66 -7.70 9.48
C GLN A 74 6.16 -9.16 9.47
N PRO A 75 7.47 -9.41 9.54
CA PRO A 75 8.01 -10.76 9.53
C PRO A 75 7.86 -11.44 10.89
N ASN A 76 6.63 -11.82 11.23
CA ASN A 76 6.30 -12.61 12.42
C ASN A 76 5.20 -13.63 12.09
N PRO A 77 5.03 -14.71 12.89
CA PRO A 77 4.08 -15.78 12.58
C PRO A 77 2.62 -15.31 12.46
N THR A 78 2.18 -14.42 13.33
CA THR A 78 0.77 -13.95 13.35
C THR A 78 0.44 -13.13 12.10
N ASP A 79 1.34 -12.25 11.66
CA ASP A 79 1.16 -11.49 10.43
C ASP A 79 1.22 -12.42 9.19
N ILE A 80 2.06 -13.46 9.20
CA ILE A 80 2.09 -14.46 8.12
C ILE A 80 0.72 -15.12 7.96
N TRP A 81 0.09 -15.53 9.07
CA TRP A 81 -1.24 -16.16 9.02
C TRP A 81 -2.31 -15.19 8.52
N ALA A 82 -2.33 -13.97 9.05
CA ALA A 82 -3.27 -12.93 8.59
C ALA A 82 -3.05 -12.58 7.11
N THR A 83 -1.82 -12.53 6.66
CA THR A 83 -1.47 -12.28 5.25
C THR A 83 -1.96 -13.39 4.34
N LYS A 84 -1.84 -14.66 4.75
CA LYS A 84 -2.38 -15.79 3.97
C LYS A 84 -3.87 -15.64 3.72
N ALA A 85 -4.66 -15.32 4.75
CA ALA A 85 -6.10 -15.12 4.61
C ALA A 85 -6.42 -13.99 3.60
N THR A 86 -5.66 -12.90 3.61
CA THR A 86 -5.83 -11.80 2.62
C THR A 86 -5.43 -12.23 1.21
N VAL A 87 -4.36 -13.02 1.08
CA VAL A 87 -3.91 -13.57 -0.20
C VAL A 87 -4.95 -14.50 -0.79
N ASP A 88 -5.53 -15.39 0.03
CA ASP A 88 -6.58 -16.32 -0.39
C ASP A 88 -7.78 -15.55 -0.96
N ILE A 89 -8.21 -14.47 -0.30
CA ILE A 89 -9.27 -13.59 -0.82
C ILE A 89 -8.89 -12.98 -2.17
N CYS A 90 -7.65 -12.49 -2.32
CA CYS A 90 -7.20 -11.94 -3.61
C CYS A 90 -7.20 -12.99 -4.72
N GLU A 91 -6.85 -14.22 -4.42
CA GLU A 91 -6.86 -15.34 -5.37
C GLU A 91 -8.29 -15.77 -5.73
N GLU A 92 -9.19 -15.87 -4.75
CA GLU A 92 -10.61 -16.13 -4.96
C GLU A 92 -11.27 -15.07 -5.86
N GLU A 93 -10.92 -13.79 -5.63
CA GLU A 93 -11.46 -12.66 -6.40
C GLU A 93 -10.73 -12.46 -7.75
N GLY A 94 -9.69 -13.22 -8.04
CA GLY A 94 -8.91 -13.10 -9.28
C GLY A 94 -8.14 -11.79 -9.42
N VAL A 95 -7.83 -11.13 -8.28
CA VAL A 95 -7.16 -9.83 -8.27
C VAL A 95 -5.65 -10.01 -8.04
N ASN A 96 -4.86 -9.22 -8.78
CA ASN A 96 -3.41 -9.25 -8.60
C ASN A 96 -3.01 -8.69 -7.24
N TYR A 97 -2.09 -9.37 -6.58
CA TYR A 97 -1.56 -8.94 -5.29
C TYR A 97 -0.05 -9.07 -5.22
N LYS A 98 0.55 -8.40 -4.25
CA LYS A 98 1.95 -8.53 -3.89
C LYS A 98 2.16 -8.27 -2.40
N VAL A 99 2.82 -9.19 -1.71
CA VAL A 99 3.14 -9.06 -0.29
C VAL A 99 4.33 -8.13 -0.11
N LEU A 100 4.26 -7.21 0.84
CA LEU A 100 5.32 -6.26 1.17
C LEU A 100 5.80 -6.47 2.60
N LEU A 101 7.06 -6.88 2.76
CA LEU A 101 7.69 -6.93 4.09
C LEU A 101 7.91 -5.53 4.64
N ASN A 102 7.27 -5.26 5.76
CA ASN A 102 7.28 -3.99 6.47
C ASN A 102 7.94 -4.12 7.85
N ARG A 103 8.52 -3.05 8.36
CA ARG A 103 9.23 -3.00 9.66
C ARG A 103 10.28 -4.10 9.84
N VAL A 104 10.99 -4.42 8.77
CA VAL A 104 12.03 -5.44 8.81
C VAL A 104 13.22 -4.93 9.63
N THR A 105 13.67 -5.74 10.58
CA THR A 105 14.93 -5.50 11.30
C THR A 105 16.11 -6.04 10.50
N PRO A 106 17.32 -5.46 10.61
CA PRO A 106 18.52 -5.99 9.95
C PRO A 106 18.75 -7.47 10.32
N ASN A 107 19.18 -8.28 9.36
CA ASN A 107 19.51 -9.70 9.53
C ASN A 107 18.35 -10.56 10.08
N SER A 108 17.11 -10.20 9.78
CA SER A 108 15.94 -10.92 10.25
C SER A 108 15.78 -12.28 9.57
N LYS A 109 16.06 -13.36 10.31
CA LYS A 109 15.78 -14.74 9.86
C LYS A 109 14.27 -14.96 9.57
N LEU A 110 13.40 -14.30 10.33
CA LEU A 110 11.95 -14.37 10.11
C LEU A 110 11.55 -13.72 8.77
N ALA A 111 12.25 -12.67 8.33
CA ALA A 111 12.02 -12.10 7.01
C ALA A 111 12.39 -13.08 5.88
N GLU A 112 13.45 -13.86 6.05
CA GLU A 112 13.83 -14.91 5.09
C GLU A 112 12.79 -16.04 5.04
N VAL A 113 12.29 -16.46 6.21
CA VAL A 113 11.21 -17.44 6.31
C VAL A 113 9.94 -16.92 5.63
N ALA A 114 9.56 -15.68 5.92
CA ALA A 114 8.38 -15.06 5.33
C ALA A 114 8.49 -14.97 3.80
N ARG A 115 9.67 -14.66 3.25
CA ARG A 115 9.89 -14.64 1.79
C ARG A 115 9.60 -15.98 1.12
N LYS A 116 9.88 -17.08 1.79
CA LYS A 116 9.65 -18.43 1.27
C LYS A 116 8.18 -18.86 1.29
N GLN A 117 7.34 -18.14 2.05
CA GLN A 117 5.91 -18.46 2.20
C GLN A 117 5.04 -17.88 1.05
N PHE A 118 5.53 -16.86 0.35
CA PHE A 118 4.74 -16.14 -0.66
C PHE A 118 5.47 -16.03 -1.99
N ASN A 119 4.83 -16.50 -3.05
CA ASN A 119 5.39 -16.45 -4.41
C ASN A 119 5.37 -15.04 -5.00
N LYS A 120 4.35 -14.23 -4.65
CA LYS A 120 4.19 -12.86 -5.13
C LYS A 120 4.57 -11.87 -4.01
N ILE A 121 5.86 -11.68 -3.80
CA ILE A 121 6.40 -10.80 -2.77
C ILE A 121 7.33 -9.74 -3.39
N PHE A 122 7.36 -8.53 -2.83
CA PHE A 122 8.31 -7.51 -3.22
C PHE A 122 9.76 -7.95 -2.93
N LYS A 123 10.66 -7.67 -3.85
CA LYS A 123 12.11 -7.91 -3.64
C LYS A 123 12.66 -6.98 -2.57
N ASN A 124 12.23 -5.72 -2.60
CA ASN A 124 12.60 -4.70 -1.62
C ASN A 124 11.70 -4.77 -0.39
N THR A 125 12.16 -4.21 0.72
CA THR A 125 11.45 -4.18 2.01
C THR A 125 11.42 -2.77 2.57
N ILE A 126 10.45 -2.50 3.44
CA ILE A 126 10.46 -1.32 4.30
C ILE A 126 11.09 -1.74 5.63
N ASN A 127 12.26 -1.19 5.94
CA ASN A 127 12.94 -1.49 7.20
C ASN A 127 12.32 -0.70 8.36
N ASN A 128 12.52 -1.19 9.58
CA ASN A 128 12.07 -0.51 10.78
C ASN A 128 12.94 0.74 11.04
N ARG A 129 12.36 1.93 10.81
CA ARG A 129 13.07 3.22 10.93
C ARG A 129 12.22 4.26 11.65
N VAL A 130 12.83 4.99 12.56
CA VAL A 130 12.17 6.04 13.35
C VAL A 130 11.59 7.14 12.47
N LEU A 131 12.23 7.45 11.33
CA LEU A 131 11.78 8.51 10.41
C LEU A 131 10.35 8.27 9.88
N PHE A 132 9.91 7.04 9.75
CA PHE A 132 8.53 6.76 9.32
C PHE A 132 7.51 7.20 10.38
N ALA A 133 7.80 6.97 11.66
CA ALA A 133 6.90 7.41 12.73
C ALA A 133 6.90 8.94 12.89
N SER A 134 8.06 9.58 12.87
CA SER A 134 8.17 11.03 13.01
C SER A 134 7.57 11.79 11.81
N SER A 135 7.64 11.24 10.61
CA SER A 135 7.06 11.88 9.42
C SER A 135 5.53 11.96 9.48
N ILE A 136 4.87 10.96 10.07
CA ILE A 136 3.41 10.94 10.22
C ILE A 136 2.94 12.10 11.12
N GLN A 137 3.65 12.38 12.22
CA GLN A 137 3.30 13.48 13.13
C GLN A 137 3.39 14.85 12.48
N ASP A 138 4.23 14.98 11.45
CA ASP A 138 4.50 16.25 10.76
C ASP A 138 3.64 16.43 9.47
N GLY A 139 2.71 15.53 9.19
CA GLY A 139 1.91 15.58 7.97
C GLY A 139 2.72 15.40 6.68
N ARG A 140 3.97 14.94 6.78
CA ARG A 140 4.88 14.69 5.65
C ARG A 140 5.21 13.21 5.51
N SER A 141 5.83 12.87 4.40
CA SER A 141 6.47 11.58 4.19
C SER A 141 7.96 11.62 4.54
N ALA A 142 8.58 10.46 4.75
CA ALA A 142 10.02 10.36 4.95
C ALA A 142 10.81 10.96 3.77
N THR A 143 10.28 10.82 2.54
CA THR A 143 10.91 11.35 1.32
C THR A 143 10.89 12.87 1.23
N GLU A 144 9.92 13.52 1.88
CA GLU A 144 9.83 14.99 1.97
C GLU A 144 10.72 15.55 3.09
N ILE A 145 10.83 14.83 4.22
CA ILE A 145 11.63 15.28 5.37
C ILE A 145 13.14 15.10 5.09
N GLN A 146 13.53 13.89 4.67
CA GLN A 146 14.92 13.54 4.42
C GLN A 146 15.05 12.75 3.10
N PRO A 147 15.06 13.42 1.95
CA PRO A 147 15.01 12.79 0.62
C PRO A 147 16.14 11.79 0.32
N LYS A 148 17.29 11.96 0.99
CA LYS A 148 18.50 11.11 0.82
C LYS A 148 18.67 10.08 1.91
N SER A 149 17.74 9.97 2.88
CA SER A 149 17.83 9.02 3.97
C SER A 149 17.62 7.57 3.51
N ALA A 150 18.06 6.63 4.33
CA ALA A 150 17.81 5.21 4.11
C ALA A 150 16.30 4.87 4.08
N ALA A 151 15.47 5.57 4.89
CA ALA A 151 14.02 5.42 4.85
C ALA A 151 13.44 5.85 3.50
N SER A 152 13.90 6.97 2.96
CA SER A 152 13.50 7.46 1.65
C SER A 152 13.93 6.52 0.52
N ASN A 153 15.10 5.90 0.65
CA ASN A 153 15.58 4.93 -0.33
C ASN A 153 14.75 3.64 -0.30
N ASP A 154 14.33 3.17 0.88
CA ASP A 154 13.41 2.03 1.00
C ASP A 154 12.11 2.32 0.22
N ILE A 155 11.47 3.47 0.46
CA ILE A 155 10.22 3.86 -0.23
C ILE A 155 10.42 3.99 -1.74
N LYS A 156 11.49 4.67 -2.20
CA LYS A 156 11.78 4.82 -3.63
C LYS A 156 11.95 3.48 -4.33
N ALA A 157 12.61 2.52 -3.68
CA ALA A 157 12.79 1.16 -4.22
C ALA A 157 11.44 0.42 -4.35
N ILE A 158 10.57 0.52 -3.33
CA ILE A 158 9.23 -0.07 -3.36
C ILE A 158 8.38 0.57 -4.47
N ILE A 159 8.35 1.91 -4.57
CA ILE A 159 7.59 2.61 -5.61
C ILE A 159 8.05 2.19 -7.01
N LYS A 160 9.37 2.11 -7.24
CA LYS A 160 9.91 1.66 -8.53
C LYS A 160 9.42 0.25 -8.88
N GLU A 161 9.43 -0.67 -7.92
CA GLU A 161 8.98 -2.04 -8.11
C GLU A 161 7.46 -2.12 -8.30
N LEU A 162 6.69 -1.32 -7.55
CA LEU A 162 5.23 -1.19 -7.68
C LEU A 162 4.83 -0.72 -9.09
N LEU A 163 5.44 0.38 -9.56
CA LEU A 163 5.17 0.93 -10.88
C LEU A 163 5.54 -0.04 -12.00
N HIS A 164 6.62 -0.81 -11.82
CA HIS A 164 6.99 -1.88 -12.77
C HIS A 164 5.91 -2.97 -12.81
N SER A 165 5.40 -3.39 -11.65
CA SER A 165 4.33 -4.38 -11.55
C SER A 165 3.05 -3.90 -12.23
N LEU A 166 2.61 -2.66 -11.99
CA LEU A 166 1.43 -2.07 -12.63
C LEU A 166 1.57 -1.97 -14.14
N LYS A 167 2.75 -1.58 -14.66
CA LYS A 167 3.01 -1.54 -16.10
C LYS A 167 2.93 -2.94 -16.75
N ALA A 168 3.34 -3.97 -16.03
CA ALA A 168 3.25 -5.34 -16.52
C ALA A 168 1.79 -5.83 -16.63
N LEU A 169 0.92 -5.40 -15.72
CA LEU A 169 -0.52 -5.73 -15.73
C LEU A 169 -1.27 -5.03 -16.87
N ASN A 170 -0.84 -3.83 -17.26
CA ASN A 170 -1.46 -3.05 -18.33
C ASN A 170 -0.99 -3.43 -19.75
N LYS A 171 -0.06 -4.40 -19.88
CA LYS A 171 0.31 -4.89 -21.22
C LYS A 171 -0.81 -5.76 -21.77
N PRO A 172 -1.29 -5.51 -22.99
CA PRO A 172 -2.26 -6.39 -23.63
C PRO A 172 -1.67 -7.81 -23.71
N HIS A 173 -2.41 -8.79 -23.20
CA HIS A 173 -2.04 -10.19 -23.42
C HIS A 173 -1.89 -10.41 -24.92
N LYS A 174 -0.67 -10.68 -25.39
CA LYS A 174 -0.49 -11.25 -26.71
C LYS A 174 -1.25 -12.58 -26.69
N LYS A 175 -2.40 -12.63 -27.40
CA LYS A 175 -3.06 -13.90 -27.65
C LYS A 175 -1.99 -14.79 -28.29
N ALA A 176 -1.68 -15.91 -27.64
CA ALA A 176 -0.92 -16.97 -28.26
C ALA A 176 -1.71 -17.41 -29.49
N ALA A 177 -1.08 -17.30 -30.65
CA ALA A 177 -1.60 -17.83 -31.91
C ALA A 177 -1.45 -19.34 -31.90
#